data_84ac991978fc328fe428a8952005d333
#
_entry.id   84ac991978fc328fe428a8952005d333
#
_cell.length_a   1.000
_cell.length_b   1.000
_cell.length_c   1.000
_cell.angle_alpha   90.00
_cell.angle_beta   90.00
_cell.angle_gamma   90.00
#
_symmetry.space_group_name_H-M   'P 1'
#
loop_
_entity.id
_entity.type
_entity.pdbx_description
1 polymer ?
#
loop_
_entity_poly.entity_id
_entity_poly.type
_entity_poly.pdbx_seq_one_letter_code
_entity_poly.pdbx_strand_id
1 'polypeptide(L)'
;VLYMVKDGMKEALENFVKNGGILITTFMSGIVGQSDNVYLGGYPGPLREMAGVWVEEIDALAPEQKNKAKFADGSTAACGLLCDLMHLEGAKALASYEEDFYAGMPAASKNTYGKGTTYYCNPV
;
A
#
# COMPACT_ATOMS: atom_id res chain seq x y z
N VAL A 1 -5.97 0.73 7.08
CA VAL A 1 -5.15 1.91 7.44
C VAL A 1 -4.36 1.63 8.71
N LEU A 2 -3.05 1.73 8.65
CA LEU A 2 -2.14 1.63 9.78
C LEU A 2 -1.30 2.91 9.86
N TYR A 3 -1.95 4.01 10.21
CA TYR A 3 -1.37 5.35 10.16
C TYR A 3 -0.10 5.48 11.01
N MET A 4 -0.17 5.07 12.28
CA MET A 4 0.93 5.16 13.22
C MET A 4 1.58 3.79 13.43
N VAL A 5 2.89 3.70 13.20
CA VAL A 5 3.69 2.52 13.50
C VAL A 5 4.48 2.79 14.78
N LYS A 6 4.03 2.18 15.88
CA LYS A 6 4.67 2.32 17.20
C LYS A 6 5.93 1.48 17.30
N ASP A 7 6.77 1.82 18.29
CA ASP A 7 7.97 1.07 18.59
C ASP A 7 7.66 -0.42 18.84
N GLY A 8 8.44 -1.31 18.22
CA GLY A 8 8.24 -2.75 18.28
C GLY A 8 7.17 -3.30 17.31
N MET A 9 6.31 -2.46 16.74
CA MET A 9 5.25 -2.92 15.84
C MET A 9 5.81 -3.44 14.51
N LYS A 10 6.83 -2.77 13.96
CA LYS A 10 7.50 -3.22 12.73
C LYS A 10 8.01 -4.65 12.90
N GLU A 11 8.76 -4.90 13.95
CA GLU A 11 9.36 -6.21 14.24
C GLU A 11 8.29 -7.28 14.47
N ALA A 12 7.22 -6.94 15.17
CA ALA A 12 6.11 -7.87 15.41
C ALA A 12 5.40 -8.26 14.11
N LEU A 13 5.12 -7.28 13.24
CA LEU A 13 4.50 -7.53 11.93
C LEU A 13 5.44 -8.32 11.00
N GLU A 14 6.72 -7.96 10.96
CA GLU A 14 7.70 -8.71 10.17
C GLU A 14 7.80 -10.18 10.61
N ASN A 15 7.87 -10.43 11.91
CA ASN A 15 7.89 -11.80 12.43
C ASN A 15 6.62 -12.56 12.12
N PHE A 16 5.45 -11.92 12.24
CA PHE A 16 4.18 -12.52 11.87
C PHE A 16 4.15 -12.95 10.41
N VAL A 17 4.56 -12.07 9.50
CA VAL A 17 4.57 -12.38 8.07
C VAL A 17 5.67 -13.40 7.73
N LYS A 18 6.87 -13.25 8.24
CA LYS A 18 7.98 -14.19 8.01
C LYS A 18 7.62 -15.63 8.41
N ASN A 19 6.78 -15.79 9.41
CA ASN A 19 6.32 -17.10 9.90
C ASN A 19 5.09 -17.64 9.15
N GLY A 20 4.68 -17.01 8.05
CA GLY A 20 3.60 -17.46 7.19
C GLY A 20 2.30 -16.67 7.31
N GLY A 21 2.30 -15.57 8.06
CA GLY A 21 1.14 -14.69 8.19
C GLY A 21 0.83 -13.91 6.90
N ILE A 22 -0.40 -13.44 6.80
CA ILE A 22 -0.88 -12.57 5.72
C ILE A 22 -1.20 -11.21 6.30
N LEU A 23 -0.58 -10.17 5.77
CA LEU A 23 -0.82 -8.79 6.16
C LEU A 23 -1.42 -8.01 4.99
N ILE A 24 -2.56 -7.37 5.22
CA ILE A 24 -3.19 -6.49 4.24
C ILE A 24 -3.15 -5.06 4.79
N THR A 25 -2.56 -4.15 4.03
CA THR A 25 -2.52 -2.72 4.33
C THR A 25 -3.20 -1.93 3.21
N THR A 26 -3.62 -0.72 3.55
CA THR A 26 -4.26 0.20 2.61
C THR A 26 -3.58 1.56 2.68
N PHE A 27 -4.08 2.53 1.94
CA PHE A 27 -3.57 3.91 1.97
C PHE A 27 -3.44 4.45 3.42
N MET A 28 -2.66 5.50 3.61
CA MET A 28 -2.36 6.10 4.92
C MET A 28 -1.78 5.12 5.92
N SER A 29 -0.95 4.19 5.46
CA SER A 29 -0.21 3.26 6.33
C SER A 29 1.25 3.66 6.45
N GLY A 30 1.82 3.54 7.65
CA GLY A 30 3.22 3.86 7.91
C GLY A 30 3.56 5.35 7.72
N ILE A 31 2.67 6.24 8.12
CA ILE A 31 2.83 7.68 7.94
C ILE A 31 3.66 8.29 9.06
N VAL A 32 3.34 7.95 10.31
CA VAL A 32 4.00 8.52 11.50
C VAL A 32 4.51 7.46 12.46
N GLY A 33 5.53 7.82 13.22
CA GLY A 33 6.04 7.04 14.35
C GLY A 33 5.30 7.30 15.65
N GLN A 34 5.75 6.68 16.73
CA GLN A 34 5.12 6.72 18.05
C GLN A 34 4.96 8.13 18.61
N SER A 35 5.86 9.05 18.26
CA SER A 35 5.82 10.45 18.70
C SER A 35 5.09 11.36 17.70
N ASP A 36 4.29 10.79 16.80
CA ASP A 36 3.53 11.49 15.76
C ASP A 36 4.39 12.28 14.77
N ASN A 37 5.65 11.97 14.66
CA ASN A 37 6.53 12.55 13.66
C ASN A 37 6.53 11.71 12.38
N VAL A 38 6.40 12.38 11.25
CA VAL A 38 6.31 11.78 9.92
C VAL A 38 7.60 11.03 9.57
N TYR A 39 7.46 9.82 9.02
CA TYR A 39 8.59 9.12 8.41
C TYR A 39 9.03 9.83 7.13
N LEU A 40 10.32 10.13 7.04
CA LEU A 40 10.91 10.73 5.85
C LEU A 40 11.23 9.66 4.79
N GLY A 41 11.19 10.05 3.52
CA GLY A 41 11.57 9.16 2.41
C GLY A 41 10.43 8.38 1.77
N GLY A 42 9.18 8.75 2.07
CA GLY A 42 7.99 8.13 1.46
C GLY A 42 7.36 7.04 2.32
N TYR A 43 6.22 6.56 1.87
CA TYR A 43 5.39 5.61 2.59
C TYR A 43 5.51 4.21 1.99
N PRO A 44 5.16 3.16 2.69
CA PRO A 44 4.65 3.09 4.06
C PRO A 44 5.72 3.10 5.17
N GLY A 45 6.69 4.00 5.12
CA GLY A 45 7.69 4.19 6.16
C GLY A 45 8.45 2.90 6.51
N PRO A 46 8.43 2.46 7.78
CA PRO A 46 9.16 1.27 8.20
C PRO A 46 8.61 -0.05 7.63
N LEU A 47 7.42 -0.05 7.01
CA LEU A 47 6.81 -1.22 6.40
C LEU A 47 7.19 -1.40 4.93
N ARG A 48 7.96 -0.47 4.36
CA ARG A 48 8.30 -0.40 2.94
C ARG A 48 8.95 -1.69 2.41
N GLU A 49 9.93 -2.21 3.11
CA GLU A 49 10.63 -3.44 2.72
C GLU A 49 9.68 -4.65 2.72
N MET A 50 8.91 -4.82 3.79
CA MET A 50 7.95 -5.91 3.92
C MET A 50 6.83 -5.83 2.88
N ALA A 51 6.33 -4.62 2.62
CA ALA A 51 5.30 -4.40 1.60
C ALA A 51 5.84 -4.50 0.16
N GLY A 52 7.15 -4.27 -0.02
CA GLY A 52 7.79 -4.27 -1.34
C GLY A 52 7.30 -3.14 -2.26
N VAL A 53 6.87 -2.03 -1.68
CA VAL A 53 6.37 -0.86 -2.41
C VAL A 53 6.87 0.43 -1.78
N TRP A 54 6.93 1.48 -2.59
CA TRP A 54 7.18 2.85 -2.17
C TRP A 54 6.06 3.75 -2.69
N VAL A 55 5.40 4.43 -1.79
CA VAL A 55 4.37 5.43 -2.13
C VAL A 55 5.01 6.80 -2.18
N GLU A 56 5.08 7.36 -3.37
CA GLU A 56 5.66 8.66 -3.63
C GLU A 56 4.71 9.80 -3.27
N GLU A 57 3.45 9.66 -3.64
CA GLU A 57 2.44 10.69 -3.52
C GLU A 57 1.07 10.08 -3.23
N ILE A 58 0.20 10.87 -2.62
CA ILE A 58 -1.19 10.50 -2.34
C ILE A 58 -2.09 11.50 -3.03
N ASP A 59 -2.90 11.03 -3.97
CA ASP A 59 -3.92 11.82 -4.65
C ASP A 59 -5.25 11.76 -3.91
N ALA A 60 -5.74 12.91 -3.47
CA ALA A 60 -7.01 13.01 -2.75
C ALA A 60 -8.14 13.33 -3.73
N LEU A 61 -9.10 12.41 -3.84
CA LEU A 61 -10.26 12.55 -4.71
C LEU A 61 -11.42 13.25 -3.98
N ALA A 62 -12.15 14.10 -4.71
CA ALA A 62 -13.40 14.66 -4.21
C ALA A 62 -14.43 13.53 -3.96
N PRO A 63 -15.40 13.73 -3.06
CA PRO A 63 -16.34 12.66 -2.67
C PRO A 63 -17.07 11.97 -3.82
N GLU A 64 -17.38 12.71 -4.88
CA GLU A 64 -18.05 12.21 -6.08
C GLU A 64 -17.09 11.62 -7.12
N GLN A 65 -15.80 11.84 -6.98
CA GLN A 65 -14.80 11.33 -7.90
C GLN A 65 -14.39 9.91 -7.52
N LYS A 66 -14.22 9.08 -8.54
CA LYS A 66 -13.73 7.71 -8.42
C LYS A 66 -12.72 7.45 -9.53
N ASN A 67 -11.65 6.76 -9.18
CA ASN A 67 -10.81 6.08 -10.15
C ASN A 67 -11.18 4.60 -10.16
N LYS A 68 -10.64 3.85 -11.09
CA LYS A 68 -10.84 2.41 -11.20
C LYS A 68 -9.50 1.69 -11.17
N ALA A 69 -9.49 0.57 -10.49
CA ALA A 69 -8.39 -0.38 -10.54
C ALA A 69 -8.83 -1.59 -11.35
N LYS A 70 -8.06 -1.93 -12.37
CA LYS A 70 -8.29 -3.09 -13.22
C LYS A 70 -7.34 -4.22 -12.84
N PHE A 71 -7.90 -5.37 -12.54
CA PHE A 71 -7.17 -6.59 -12.22
C PHE A 71 -6.82 -7.38 -13.49
N ALA A 72 -5.85 -8.31 -13.38
CA ALA A 72 -5.39 -9.13 -14.49
C ALA A 72 -6.50 -10.01 -15.12
N ASP A 73 -7.50 -10.41 -14.34
CA ASP A 73 -8.67 -11.19 -14.81
C ASP A 73 -9.72 -10.33 -15.55
N GLY A 74 -9.46 -9.02 -15.68
CA GLY A 74 -10.37 -8.06 -16.31
C GLY A 74 -11.41 -7.46 -15.37
N SER A 75 -11.53 -7.93 -14.13
CA SER A 75 -12.41 -7.34 -13.13
C SER A 75 -11.91 -5.94 -12.73
N THR A 76 -12.83 -5.11 -12.27
CA THR A 76 -12.54 -3.74 -11.83
C THR A 76 -13.06 -3.49 -10.43
N ALA A 77 -12.35 -2.63 -9.68
CA ALA A 77 -12.78 -2.14 -8.38
C ALA A 77 -12.69 -0.62 -8.36
N ALA A 78 -13.62 0.02 -7.66
CA ALA A 78 -13.57 1.46 -7.49
C ALA A 78 -12.47 1.85 -6.48
N CYS A 79 -11.77 2.94 -6.78
CA CYS A 79 -10.85 3.61 -5.86
C CYS A 79 -11.42 4.99 -5.57
N GLY A 80 -11.60 5.30 -4.33
CA GLY A 80 -12.10 6.62 -3.92
C GLY A 80 -11.35 7.12 -2.71
N LEU A 81 -11.62 8.34 -2.32
CA LEU A 81 -11.02 9.06 -1.20
C LEU A 81 -9.54 9.36 -1.42
N LEU A 82 -8.68 8.35 -1.38
CA LEU A 82 -7.23 8.50 -1.57
C LEU A 82 -6.72 7.44 -2.54
N CYS A 83 -5.90 7.85 -3.50
CA CYS A 83 -5.20 6.98 -4.44
C CYS A 83 -3.69 7.16 -4.26
N ASP A 84 -3.03 6.13 -3.77
CA ASP A 84 -1.58 6.17 -3.61
C ASP A 84 -0.88 5.92 -4.94
N LEU A 85 0.08 6.79 -5.28
CA LEU A 85 0.97 6.62 -6.43
C LEU A 85 2.16 5.78 -5.95
N MET A 86 2.06 4.46 -6.14
CA MET A 86 3.07 3.54 -5.65
C MET A 86 4.00 3.03 -6.75
N HIS A 87 5.25 2.83 -6.35
CA HIS A 87 6.28 2.15 -7.15
C HIS A 87 6.54 0.77 -6.55
N LEU A 88 6.70 -0.23 -7.40
CA LEU A 88 7.02 -1.58 -6.97
C LEU A 88 8.51 -1.69 -6.63
N GLU A 89 8.81 -2.21 -5.45
CA GLU A 89 10.17 -2.48 -4.96
C GLU A 89 10.28 -3.96 -4.57
N GLY A 90 10.01 -4.84 -5.53
CA GLY A 90 9.98 -6.28 -5.35
C GLY A 90 8.57 -6.89 -5.33
N ALA A 91 7.54 -6.11 -4.99
CA ALA A 91 6.15 -6.56 -5.09
C ALA A 91 5.71 -6.71 -6.55
N LYS A 92 4.61 -7.47 -6.74
CA LYS A 92 3.94 -7.62 -8.03
C LYS A 92 2.64 -6.86 -8.04
N ALA A 93 2.34 -6.16 -9.14
CA ALA A 93 1.06 -5.51 -9.33
C ALA A 93 -0.05 -6.55 -9.49
N LEU A 94 -1.14 -6.37 -8.74
CA LEU A 94 -2.39 -7.14 -8.89
C LEU A 94 -3.41 -6.37 -9.70
N ALA A 95 -3.39 -5.05 -9.62
CA ALA A 95 -4.27 -4.14 -10.34
C ALA A 95 -3.54 -2.86 -10.68
N SER A 96 -4.01 -2.18 -11.73
CA SER A 96 -3.49 -0.89 -12.17
C SER A 96 -4.63 0.11 -12.29
N TYR A 97 -4.33 1.39 -12.03
CA TYR A 97 -5.31 2.47 -12.25
C TYR A 97 -5.66 2.61 -13.73
N GLU A 98 -6.92 2.90 -14.03
CA GLU A 98 -7.39 3.09 -15.39
C GLU A 98 -7.47 4.56 -15.81
N GLU A 99 -7.59 5.47 -14.86
CA GLU A 99 -7.87 6.88 -15.12
C GLU A 99 -6.81 7.78 -14.48
N ASP A 100 -6.85 9.08 -14.84
CA ASP A 100 -5.96 10.13 -14.38
C ASP A 100 -4.54 10.02 -14.94
N PHE A 101 -3.66 10.98 -14.58
CA PHE A 101 -2.27 11.02 -15.05
C PHE A 101 -1.43 9.81 -14.59
N TYR A 102 -1.86 9.13 -13.55
CA TYR A 102 -1.24 7.90 -13.05
C TYR A 102 -1.89 6.61 -13.56
N ALA A 103 -2.69 6.68 -14.63
CA ALA A 103 -3.23 5.49 -15.30
C ALA A 103 -2.08 4.54 -15.70
N GLY A 104 -2.24 3.25 -15.42
CA GLY A 104 -1.21 2.23 -15.61
C GLY A 104 -0.31 1.99 -14.40
N MET A 105 -0.27 2.90 -13.42
CA MET A 105 0.47 2.68 -12.17
C MET A 105 -0.24 1.63 -11.29
N PRO A 106 0.51 0.90 -10.45
CA PRO A 106 -0.09 -0.10 -9.57
C PRO A 106 -1.10 0.50 -8.59
N ALA A 107 -2.30 -0.10 -8.50
CA ALA A 107 -3.33 0.25 -7.54
C ALA A 107 -3.43 -0.77 -6.41
N ALA A 108 -3.00 -2.00 -6.63
CA ALA A 108 -2.88 -3.05 -5.64
C ALA A 108 -1.65 -3.90 -5.94
N SER A 109 -1.01 -4.39 -4.90
CA SER A 109 0.21 -5.19 -5.02
C SER A 109 0.24 -6.35 -4.04
N LYS A 110 1.07 -7.34 -4.36
CA LYS A 110 1.36 -8.51 -3.54
C LYS A 110 2.86 -8.68 -3.43
N ASN A 111 3.35 -8.92 -2.23
CA ASN A 111 4.75 -9.21 -1.98
C ASN A 111 4.90 -10.46 -1.12
N THR A 112 5.88 -11.30 -1.44
CA THR A 112 6.28 -12.43 -0.60
C THR A 112 7.37 -11.95 0.35
N TYR A 113 7.19 -12.21 1.64
CA TYR A 113 8.15 -11.83 2.68
C TYR A 113 8.35 -12.99 3.65
N GLY A 114 9.52 -13.61 3.63
CA GLY A 114 9.75 -14.86 4.33
C GLY A 114 8.80 -15.96 3.83
N LYS A 115 8.06 -16.59 4.74
CA LYS A 115 7.03 -17.60 4.43
C LYS A 115 5.64 -17.01 4.19
N GLY A 116 5.46 -15.72 4.45
CA GLY A 116 4.17 -15.06 4.38
C GLY A 116 4.02 -14.13 3.18
N THR A 117 2.93 -13.40 3.19
CA THR A 117 2.53 -12.54 2.09
C THR A 117 2.00 -11.21 2.61
N THR A 118 2.35 -10.13 1.93
CA THR A 118 1.77 -8.82 2.17
C THR A 118 0.99 -8.34 0.96
N TYR A 119 -0.09 -7.63 1.21
CA TYR A 119 -0.88 -6.95 0.19
C TYR A 119 -0.96 -5.47 0.52
N TYR A 120 -0.79 -4.63 -0.47
CA TYR A 120 -1.06 -3.19 -0.38
C TYR A 120 -2.19 -2.85 -1.34
N CYS A 121 -3.30 -2.32 -0.84
CA CYS A 121 -4.52 -2.14 -1.62
C CYS A 121 -5.07 -0.71 -1.50
N ASN A 122 -5.23 -0.02 -2.62
CA ASN A 122 -5.93 1.26 -2.71
C ASN A 122 -7.44 1.13 -2.94
N PRO A 123 -7.95 0.13 -3.69
CA PRO A 123 -9.39 -0.07 -3.80
C PRO A 123 -10.01 -0.36 -2.43
N VAL A 124 -11.00 0.45 -2.07
CA VAL A 124 -11.75 0.33 -0.81
C VAL A 124 -13.20 0.67 -1.06
#